data_d66fd0d0dae369100bfab31877adc3c8
#
_entry.id   d66fd0d0dae369100bfab31877adc3c8
#
_cell.length_a   1.000
_cell.length_b   1.000
_cell.length_c   1.000
_cell.angle_alpha   90.00
_cell.angle_beta   90.00
_cell.angle_gamma   90.00
#
_symmetry.space_group_name_H-M   'P 1'
#
loop_
_entity.id
_entity.type
_entity.pdbx_description
1 polymer ?
#
loop_
_entity_poly.entity_id
_entity_poly.type
_entity_poly.pdbx_seq_one_letter_code
_entity_poly.pdbx_strand_id
1 'polypeptide(L)'
;MPIMGTDSRRRIAEYGAPLDKSVSWRTLAADVDPVLAQCFSVTARSGCFMQAARSLNIKATRLRKQLAELETQLQCSLFSPSDNGVALSRDGLQLHSQLIALAHERDLPVIEQPLVRLAVAESILHDILGRDLVALLRRNARVRLDIISLDSELSLRAVSADVVLWLSGADSALPGPSFAISEPRCLARLDYLPHIAKRYSRVASRPDSLDDLADFLLVQWQHDRQIDSFRAWNTLVDQRLAGVVQLHSYELMLEMIRCSACIGLLPGYMSRFDRSLIGLPELFDLPMQRQVWLAVNRHSEADAQVRMIVELINGTFNERREWFER
;
A
#
# COMPACT_ATOMS: atom_id res chain seq x y z
N MET A 1 46.26 -59.21 3.98
CA MET A 1 46.93 -58.31 2.99
C MET A 1 45.92 -57.36 2.45
N PRO A 2 46.24 -56.09 2.29
CA PRO A 2 45.55 -54.93 2.88
C PRO A 2 44.76 -54.16 1.85
N ILE A 3 43.56 -53.70 2.17
CA ILE A 3 43.25 -52.40 2.79
C ILE A 3 43.97 -51.18 2.13
N MET A 4 43.18 -50.39 1.43
CA MET A 4 43.36 -48.95 1.33
C MET A 4 41.90 -48.39 1.15
N GLY A 5 41.29 -47.79 2.03
CA GLY A 5 41.40 -46.83 3.08
C GLY A 5 41.68 -45.42 2.61
N THR A 6 40.66 -44.58 2.79
CA THR A 6 40.74 -43.14 3.08
C THR A 6 41.37 -42.17 2.06
N ASP A 7 40.60 -41.27 1.55
CA ASP A 7 40.90 -39.85 1.80
C ASP A 7 39.73 -38.94 1.31
N SER A 8 38.71 -38.78 2.14
CA SER A 8 37.64 -37.82 1.92
C SER A 8 37.53 -36.76 3.03
N ARG A 9 38.60 -36.59 3.83
CA ARG A 9 38.61 -35.65 4.97
C ARG A 9 39.69 -34.58 4.91
N ARG A 10 40.13 -34.15 3.73
CA ARG A 10 41.14 -33.08 3.60
C ARG A 10 40.84 -32.11 2.47
N ARG A 11 39.66 -31.47 2.47
CA ARG A 11 39.38 -30.26 1.67
C ARG A 11 38.43 -29.30 2.33
N ILE A 12 38.51 -29.16 3.64
CA ILE A 12 37.80 -28.11 4.39
C ILE A 12 38.84 -27.47 5.32
N ALA A 13 39.84 -26.82 4.79
CA ALA A 13 40.75 -25.98 5.55
C ALA A 13 41.74 -25.24 4.63
N GLU A 14 41.19 -24.36 3.76
CA GLU A 14 42.02 -23.35 3.08
C GLU A 14 41.13 -22.17 2.59
N TYR A 15 40.27 -21.66 3.48
CA TYR A 15 39.63 -20.36 3.32
C TYR A 15 39.73 -19.63 4.66
N GLY A 16 40.81 -18.86 4.84
CA GLY A 16 40.91 -18.06 6.04
C GLY A 16 42.34 -17.58 6.32
N ALA A 17 43.01 -16.97 5.34
CA ALA A 17 44.07 -16.04 5.68
C ALA A 17 43.41 -14.75 6.17
N PRO A 18 43.63 -14.27 7.40
CA PRO A 18 43.06 -13.02 7.86
C PRO A 18 43.63 -11.88 7.02
N LEU A 19 42.75 -10.95 6.61
CA LEU A 19 43.14 -9.64 6.08
C LEU A 19 44.30 -9.08 6.90
N ASP A 20 45.33 -8.62 6.21
CA ASP A 20 46.47 -7.92 6.83
C ASP A 20 45.84 -6.76 7.68
N LYS A 21 46.03 -6.86 8.99
CA LYS A 21 45.47 -5.92 9.98
C LYS A 21 45.95 -4.47 9.81
N SER A 22 46.77 -4.19 8.80
CA SER A 22 47.27 -2.86 8.47
C SER A 22 46.39 -2.03 7.56
N VAL A 23 45.40 -2.66 6.84
CA VAL A 23 44.53 -1.94 5.92
C VAL A 23 43.25 -1.53 6.65
N SER A 24 43.00 -0.23 6.72
CA SER A 24 41.80 0.32 7.33
C SER A 24 40.55 -0.05 6.51
N TRP A 25 39.47 -0.45 7.17
CA TRP A 25 38.16 -0.66 6.53
C TRP A 25 37.66 0.57 5.74
N ARG A 26 38.10 1.76 6.13
CA ARG A 26 37.83 3.01 5.40
C ARG A 26 38.49 3.01 4.02
N THR A 27 39.72 2.55 3.91
CA THR A 27 40.45 2.45 2.62
C THR A 27 39.78 1.39 1.74
N LEU A 28 39.48 0.22 2.31
CA LEU A 28 38.78 -0.85 1.58
C LEU A 28 37.43 -0.40 1.07
N ALA A 29 36.64 0.29 1.90
CA ALA A 29 35.32 0.80 1.51
C ALA A 29 35.42 1.89 0.42
N ALA A 30 36.51 2.70 0.40
CA ALA A 30 36.70 3.74 -0.62
C ALA A 30 37.06 3.15 -2.00
N ASP A 31 37.65 1.97 -2.04
CA ASP A 31 38.07 1.27 -3.27
C ASP A 31 37.01 0.31 -3.82
N VAL A 32 35.92 0.10 -3.10
CA VAL A 32 34.79 -0.73 -3.60
C VAL A 32 34.12 -0.07 -4.81
N ASP A 33 33.92 -0.87 -5.86
CA ASP A 33 33.14 -0.44 -7.03
C ASP A 33 31.75 0.07 -6.61
N PRO A 34 31.31 1.25 -7.09
CA PRO A 34 30.03 1.84 -6.70
C PRO A 34 28.82 0.93 -6.93
N VAL A 35 28.83 0.08 -7.98
CA VAL A 35 27.76 -0.87 -8.27
C VAL A 35 27.73 -1.99 -7.23
N LEU A 36 28.91 -2.52 -6.86
CA LEU A 36 29.03 -3.53 -5.82
C LEU A 36 28.66 -2.98 -4.45
N ALA A 37 29.09 -1.76 -4.13
CA ALA A 37 28.71 -1.05 -2.90
C ALA A 37 27.20 -0.86 -2.80
N GLN A 38 26.54 -0.50 -3.91
CA GLN A 38 25.10 -0.38 -3.98
C GLN A 38 24.40 -1.74 -3.77
N CYS A 39 24.86 -2.79 -4.45
CA CYS A 39 24.34 -4.14 -4.29
C CYS A 39 24.43 -4.62 -2.85
N PHE A 40 25.58 -4.39 -2.22
CA PHE A 40 25.81 -4.73 -0.82
C PHE A 40 24.89 -3.95 0.13
N SER A 41 24.85 -2.61 0.01
CA SER A 41 24.07 -1.74 0.88
C SER A 41 22.57 -2.01 0.79
N VAL A 42 22.04 -2.27 -0.42
CA VAL A 42 20.62 -2.63 -0.60
C VAL A 42 20.31 -4.01 -0.01
N THR A 43 21.22 -4.98 -0.16
CA THR A 43 21.06 -6.32 0.43
C THR A 43 21.12 -6.28 1.95
N ALA A 44 22.04 -5.50 2.52
CA ALA A 44 22.19 -5.28 3.96
C ALA A 44 20.90 -4.71 4.58
N ARG A 45 20.29 -3.73 3.93
CA ARG A 45 19.04 -3.12 4.39
C ARG A 45 17.82 -4.02 4.23
N SER A 46 17.78 -4.81 3.15
CA SER A 46 16.63 -5.67 2.85
C SER A 46 16.59 -6.95 3.68
N GLY A 47 17.74 -7.43 4.19
CA GLY A 47 17.87 -8.73 4.87
C GLY A 47 17.49 -9.93 4.01
N CYS A 48 17.25 -9.76 2.69
CA CYS A 48 16.80 -10.80 1.78
C CYS A 48 17.29 -10.56 0.35
N PHE A 49 18.00 -11.54 -0.23
CA PHE A 49 18.50 -11.43 -1.61
C PHE A 49 17.41 -11.22 -2.65
N MET A 50 16.24 -11.85 -2.48
CA MET A 50 15.14 -11.71 -3.43
C MET A 50 14.55 -10.29 -3.42
N GLN A 51 14.41 -9.72 -2.24
CA GLN A 51 13.91 -8.37 -2.08
C GLN A 51 14.92 -7.33 -2.60
N ALA A 52 16.20 -7.50 -2.25
CA ALA A 52 17.27 -6.65 -2.76
C ALA A 52 17.38 -6.69 -4.30
N ALA A 53 17.29 -7.88 -4.89
CA ALA A 53 17.33 -8.03 -6.35
C ALA A 53 16.17 -7.30 -7.04
N ARG A 54 14.97 -7.36 -6.44
CA ARG A 54 13.80 -6.59 -6.91
C ARG A 54 14.05 -5.08 -6.81
N SER A 55 14.59 -4.62 -5.68
CA SER A 55 14.92 -3.20 -5.46
C SER A 55 15.94 -2.67 -6.46
N LEU A 56 16.88 -3.51 -6.89
CA LEU A 56 17.90 -3.18 -7.87
C LEU A 56 17.48 -3.43 -9.33
N ASN A 57 16.28 -3.98 -9.54
CA ASN A 57 15.77 -4.38 -10.85
C ASN A 57 16.73 -5.32 -11.61
N ILE A 58 17.34 -6.28 -10.89
CA ILE A 58 18.21 -7.31 -11.45
C ILE A 58 17.75 -8.72 -11.04
N LYS A 59 18.25 -9.74 -11.75
CA LYS A 59 17.99 -11.13 -11.35
C LYS A 59 18.73 -11.46 -10.05
N ALA A 60 18.09 -12.22 -9.14
CA ALA A 60 18.71 -12.62 -7.87
C ALA A 60 20.03 -13.41 -8.05
N THR A 61 20.14 -14.17 -9.14
CA THR A 61 21.38 -14.86 -9.50
C THR A 61 22.53 -13.89 -9.83
N ARG A 62 22.21 -12.78 -10.51
CA ARG A 62 23.19 -11.73 -10.81
C ARG A 62 23.63 -11.01 -9.53
N LEU A 63 22.67 -10.66 -8.66
CA LEU A 63 22.97 -10.05 -7.37
C LEU A 63 23.92 -10.92 -6.54
N ARG A 64 23.59 -12.21 -6.39
CA ARG A 64 24.46 -13.14 -5.64
C ARG A 64 25.85 -13.24 -6.23
N LYS A 65 25.99 -13.26 -7.58
CA LYS A 65 27.30 -13.26 -8.23
C LYS A 65 28.10 -12.00 -7.91
N GLN A 66 27.48 -10.83 -7.97
CA GLN A 66 28.11 -9.54 -7.65
C GLN A 66 28.54 -9.47 -6.17
N LEU A 67 27.73 -9.98 -5.25
CA LEU A 67 28.08 -10.03 -3.84
C LEU A 67 29.21 -11.03 -3.56
N ALA A 68 29.22 -12.19 -4.20
CA ALA A 68 30.32 -13.15 -4.11
C ALA A 68 31.63 -12.59 -4.69
N GLU A 69 31.57 -11.80 -5.76
CA GLU A 69 32.69 -11.07 -6.30
C GLU A 69 33.26 -10.06 -5.29
N LEU A 70 32.39 -9.29 -4.62
CA LEU A 70 32.77 -8.36 -3.57
C LEU A 70 33.43 -9.08 -2.37
N GLU A 71 32.86 -10.20 -1.91
CA GLU A 71 33.42 -11.01 -0.84
C GLU A 71 34.79 -11.59 -1.23
N THR A 72 34.98 -11.97 -2.50
CA THR A 72 36.24 -12.42 -3.03
C THR A 72 37.30 -11.31 -3.08
N GLN A 73 36.90 -10.10 -3.53
CA GLN A 73 37.77 -8.92 -3.55
C GLN A 73 38.25 -8.53 -2.14
N LEU A 74 37.34 -8.59 -1.17
CA LEU A 74 37.64 -8.24 0.23
C LEU A 74 38.18 -9.40 1.05
N GLN A 75 38.25 -10.61 0.48
CA GLN A 75 38.71 -11.83 1.13
C GLN A 75 38.03 -12.13 2.48
N CYS A 76 36.78 -11.73 2.62
CA CYS A 76 35.97 -11.93 3.81
C CYS A 76 34.52 -12.22 3.45
N SER A 77 33.81 -12.87 4.36
CA SER A 77 32.34 -13.10 4.21
C SER A 77 31.59 -11.93 4.79
N LEU A 78 30.74 -11.29 3.99
CA LEU A 78 29.99 -10.12 4.39
C LEU A 78 28.59 -10.47 4.93
N PHE A 79 28.08 -11.65 4.57
CA PHE A 79 26.76 -12.12 4.99
C PHE A 79 26.82 -13.47 5.71
N SER A 80 25.96 -13.67 6.67
CA SER A 80 25.69 -14.94 7.36
C SER A 80 24.24 -15.36 7.17
N PRO A 81 23.96 -16.69 7.12
CA PRO A 81 22.57 -17.18 7.12
C PRO A 81 21.83 -16.72 8.39
N SER A 82 20.54 -16.39 8.22
CA SER A 82 19.63 -16.06 9.31
C SER A 82 18.30 -16.78 9.08
N ASP A 83 17.53 -17.06 10.12
CA ASP A 83 16.26 -17.78 10.06
C ASP A 83 15.25 -17.13 9.10
N ASN A 84 15.32 -15.81 8.93
CA ASN A 84 14.43 -15.05 8.06
C ASN A 84 15.11 -14.51 6.79
N GLY A 85 16.32 -14.98 6.44
CA GLY A 85 17.03 -14.50 5.24
C GLY A 85 18.53 -14.43 5.41
N VAL A 86 19.12 -13.23 5.34
CA VAL A 86 20.55 -13.00 5.52
C VAL A 86 20.79 -11.85 6.49
N ALA A 87 21.78 -12.03 7.36
CA ALA A 87 22.29 -11.01 8.26
C ALA A 87 23.70 -10.60 7.87
N LEU A 88 24.12 -9.41 8.27
CA LEU A 88 25.52 -8.99 8.10
C LEU A 88 26.43 -9.78 9.05
N SER A 89 27.56 -10.22 8.54
CA SER A 89 28.68 -10.69 9.36
C SER A 89 29.33 -9.53 10.12
N ARG A 90 30.31 -9.81 10.98
CA ARG A 90 31.10 -8.76 11.64
C ARG A 90 31.81 -7.85 10.63
N ASP A 91 32.37 -8.42 9.59
CA ASP A 91 33.07 -7.69 8.53
C ASP A 91 32.08 -6.93 7.65
N GLY A 92 30.92 -7.53 7.38
CA GLY A 92 29.78 -6.85 6.73
C GLY A 92 29.28 -5.63 7.49
N LEU A 93 29.19 -5.69 8.82
CA LEU A 93 28.82 -4.54 9.65
C LEU A 93 29.87 -3.42 9.56
N GLN A 94 31.16 -3.78 9.55
CA GLN A 94 32.22 -2.79 9.43
C GLN A 94 32.23 -2.13 8.05
N LEU A 95 32.13 -2.90 6.98
CA LEU A 95 32.01 -2.35 5.62
C LEU A 95 30.79 -1.43 5.49
N HIS A 96 29.65 -1.85 6.01
CA HIS A 96 28.42 -1.08 5.96
C HIS A 96 28.55 0.28 6.67
N SER A 97 29.14 0.29 7.86
CA SER A 97 29.36 1.54 8.61
C SER A 97 30.32 2.49 7.88
N GLN A 98 31.38 1.98 7.26
CA GLN A 98 32.32 2.80 6.50
C GLN A 98 31.73 3.33 5.20
N LEU A 99 30.95 2.54 4.48
CA LEU A 99 30.25 3.02 3.28
C LEU A 99 29.25 4.14 3.60
N ILE A 100 28.56 4.05 4.75
CA ILE A 100 27.67 5.13 5.22
C ILE A 100 28.49 6.39 5.55
N ALA A 101 29.60 6.24 6.30
CA ALA A 101 30.46 7.36 6.65
C ALA A 101 31.04 8.06 5.39
N LEU A 102 31.54 7.29 4.41
CA LEU A 102 32.06 7.82 3.16
C LEU A 102 30.97 8.49 2.30
N ALA A 103 29.74 7.98 2.33
CA ALA A 103 28.62 8.61 1.64
C ALA A 103 28.30 10.00 2.24
N HIS A 104 28.37 10.15 3.56
CA HIS A 104 28.18 11.44 4.24
C HIS A 104 29.31 12.42 3.94
N GLU A 105 30.57 11.95 3.89
CA GLU A 105 31.74 12.82 3.62
C GLU A 105 31.83 13.29 2.16
N ARG A 106 31.33 12.49 1.22
CA ARG A 106 31.40 12.82 -0.21
C ARG A 106 30.25 13.69 -0.69
N ASP A 107 29.37 14.15 0.18
CA ASP A 107 28.12 14.85 -0.21
C ASP A 107 27.35 14.11 -1.33
N LEU A 108 27.66 12.83 -1.49
CA LEU A 108 26.86 11.99 -2.36
C LEU A 108 25.51 11.90 -1.70
N PRO A 109 24.43 12.35 -2.36
CA PRO A 109 23.12 12.19 -1.78
C PRO A 109 22.97 10.70 -1.46
N VAL A 110 22.85 10.36 -0.19
CA VAL A 110 22.19 9.11 0.17
C VAL A 110 20.96 9.16 -0.69
N ILE A 111 20.83 8.26 -1.67
CA ILE A 111 19.62 8.18 -2.48
C ILE A 111 18.57 7.68 -1.48
N GLU A 112 18.13 8.58 -0.62
CA GLU A 112 16.90 8.40 0.12
C GLU A 112 15.85 8.27 -0.97
N GLN A 113 15.33 7.07 -1.08
CA GLN A 113 14.23 6.86 -1.99
C GLN A 113 13.14 7.84 -1.55
N PRO A 114 12.72 8.76 -2.39
CA PRO A 114 11.74 9.75 -2.00
C PRO A 114 10.51 9.04 -1.47
N LEU A 115 10.05 9.48 -0.30
CA LEU A 115 8.85 9.00 0.33
C LEU A 115 7.67 9.69 -0.36
N VAL A 116 6.82 8.94 -1.04
CA VAL A 116 5.57 9.48 -1.58
C VAL A 116 4.47 9.32 -0.53
N ARG A 117 3.83 10.41 -0.17
CA ARG A 117 2.67 10.45 0.71
C ARG A 117 1.39 10.45 -0.10
N LEU A 118 0.63 9.37 0.02
CA LEU A 118 -0.67 9.19 -0.62
C LEU A 118 -1.78 9.32 0.43
N ALA A 119 -2.52 10.42 0.41
CA ALA A 119 -3.73 10.56 1.21
C ALA A 119 -4.93 10.07 0.41
N VAL A 120 -5.68 9.12 0.95
CA VAL A 120 -6.76 8.45 0.20
C VAL A 120 -7.95 8.13 1.08
N ALA A 121 -9.16 8.32 0.55
CA ALA A 121 -10.39 7.93 1.23
C ALA A 121 -10.40 6.41 1.51
N GLU A 122 -10.73 6.02 2.75
CA GLU A 122 -10.62 4.64 3.24
C GLU A 122 -11.35 3.64 2.35
N SER A 123 -12.58 3.95 1.92
CA SER A 123 -13.36 3.07 1.02
C SER A 123 -12.68 2.90 -0.35
N ILE A 124 -12.11 3.97 -0.91
CA ILE A 124 -11.42 3.91 -2.20
C ILE A 124 -10.13 3.08 -2.09
N LEU A 125 -9.39 3.24 -0.99
CA LEU A 125 -8.21 2.43 -0.74
C LEU A 125 -8.58 0.94 -0.62
N HIS A 126 -9.57 0.62 0.20
CA HIS A 126 -9.98 -0.74 0.47
C HIS A 126 -10.54 -1.44 -0.78
N ASP A 127 -11.49 -0.79 -1.47
CA ASP A 127 -12.28 -1.44 -2.52
C ASP A 127 -11.61 -1.38 -3.89
N ILE A 128 -10.92 -0.29 -4.20
CA ILE A 128 -10.48 0.02 -5.56
C ILE A 128 -8.96 -0.09 -5.70
N LEU A 129 -8.19 0.63 -4.87
CA LEU A 129 -6.74 0.80 -5.10
C LEU A 129 -5.86 -0.24 -4.42
N GLY A 130 -6.29 -0.84 -3.31
CA GLY A 130 -5.39 -1.63 -2.45
C GLY A 130 -4.67 -2.75 -3.18
N ARG A 131 -5.37 -3.49 -4.05
CA ARG A 131 -4.77 -4.59 -4.84
C ARG A 131 -3.73 -4.10 -5.84
N ASP A 132 -4.00 -2.95 -6.49
CA ASP A 132 -3.11 -2.40 -7.52
C ASP A 132 -1.88 -1.76 -6.89
N LEU A 133 -2.02 -1.11 -5.73
CA LEU A 133 -0.90 -0.64 -4.93
C LEU A 133 0.01 -1.79 -4.49
N VAL A 134 -0.55 -2.89 -3.98
CA VAL A 134 0.24 -4.10 -3.64
C VAL A 134 0.94 -4.66 -4.87
N ALA A 135 0.28 -4.70 -6.02
CA ALA A 135 0.88 -5.16 -7.27
C ALA A 135 2.03 -4.24 -7.73
N LEU A 136 1.86 -2.92 -7.61
CA LEU A 136 2.91 -1.95 -7.89
C LEU A 136 4.13 -2.15 -6.99
N LEU A 137 3.93 -2.24 -5.68
CA LEU A 137 5.02 -2.42 -4.70
C LEU A 137 5.76 -3.76 -4.90
N ARG A 138 5.06 -4.81 -5.34
CA ARG A 138 5.69 -6.08 -5.71
C ARG A 138 6.57 -5.99 -6.96
N ARG A 139 6.19 -5.14 -7.92
CA ARG A 139 6.95 -4.93 -9.17
C ARG A 139 8.09 -3.93 -8.98
N ASN A 140 7.89 -2.93 -8.14
CA ASN A 140 8.80 -1.82 -7.94
C ASN A 140 9.11 -1.59 -6.46
N ALA A 141 10.11 -2.29 -5.94
CA ALA A 141 10.54 -2.16 -4.55
C ALA A 141 11.32 -0.84 -4.25
N ARG A 142 11.48 0.05 -5.23
CA ARG A 142 12.11 1.36 -5.05
C ARG A 142 11.16 2.44 -4.56
N VAL A 143 9.87 2.18 -4.53
CA VAL A 143 8.87 3.13 -4.01
C VAL A 143 8.78 2.98 -2.50
N ARG A 144 8.96 4.09 -1.78
CA ARG A 144 8.55 4.23 -0.39
C ARG A 144 7.23 4.98 -0.38
N LEU A 145 6.19 4.34 0.13
CA LEU A 145 4.84 4.87 0.15
C LEU A 145 4.36 4.98 1.59
N ASP A 146 3.91 6.18 1.96
CA ASP A 146 3.20 6.47 3.20
C ASP A 146 1.73 6.69 2.84
N ILE A 147 0.86 5.80 3.30
CA ILE A 147 -0.57 5.84 2.98
C ILE A 147 -1.31 6.43 4.17
N ILE A 148 -1.97 7.54 3.95
CA ILE A 148 -2.73 8.28 4.96
C ILE A 148 -4.22 8.13 4.64
N SER A 149 -4.97 7.52 5.56
CA SER A 149 -6.42 7.36 5.40
C SER A 149 -7.13 8.69 5.62
N LEU A 150 -8.04 9.05 4.71
CA LEU A 150 -8.92 10.19 4.83
C LEU A 150 -10.33 9.70 5.19
N ASP A 151 -10.81 10.13 6.33
CA ASP A 151 -12.12 9.79 6.87
C ASP A 151 -13.12 10.96 6.84
N SER A 152 -12.64 12.20 6.79
CA SER A 152 -13.46 13.40 6.88
C SER A 152 -12.87 14.59 6.11
N GLU A 153 -13.65 15.66 5.95
CA GLU A 153 -13.14 16.94 5.44
C GLU A 153 -12.08 17.56 6.35
N LEU A 154 -12.18 17.33 7.66
CA LEU A 154 -11.18 17.82 8.60
C LEU A 154 -9.84 17.13 8.40
N SER A 155 -9.84 15.81 8.19
CA SER A 155 -8.63 15.06 7.87
C SER A 155 -8.04 15.50 6.53
N LEU A 156 -8.87 15.78 5.53
CA LEU A 156 -8.46 16.32 4.23
C LEU A 156 -7.75 17.67 4.37
N ARG A 157 -8.28 18.57 5.21
CA ARG A 157 -7.68 19.91 5.44
C ARG A 157 -6.39 19.84 6.27
N ALA A 158 -6.29 18.88 7.17
CA ALA A 158 -5.15 18.73 8.07
C ALA A 158 -3.98 17.95 7.46
N VAL A 159 -4.22 17.18 6.38
CA VAL A 159 -3.22 16.34 5.77
C VAL A 159 -2.15 17.14 5.00
N SER A 160 -0.93 16.60 4.99
CA SER A 160 0.14 16.99 4.07
C SER A 160 0.55 15.78 3.25
N ALA A 161 0.30 15.82 1.94
CA ALA A 161 0.53 14.68 1.06
C ALA A 161 1.01 15.14 -0.33
N ASP A 162 1.59 14.23 -1.10
CA ASP A 162 2.01 14.44 -2.48
C ASP A 162 0.85 14.18 -3.46
N VAL A 163 0.06 13.16 -3.16
CA VAL A 163 -1.13 12.77 -3.93
C VAL A 163 -2.32 12.68 -2.99
N VAL A 164 -3.43 13.29 -3.37
CA VAL A 164 -4.67 13.26 -2.59
C VAL A 164 -5.82 12.71 -3.42
N LEU A 165 -6.51 11.73 -2.87
CA LEU A 165 -7.67 11.09 -3.48
C LEU A 165 -8.82 11.06 -2.46
N TRP A 166 -9.85 11.88 -2.68
CA TRP A 166 -10.92 12.05 -1.71
C TRP A 166 -12.31 11.96 -2.32
N LEU A 167 -13.30 11.87 -1.45
CA LEU A 167 -14.71 11.85 -1.80
C LEU A 167 -15.38 13.18 -1.41
N SER A 168 -16.15 13.74 -2.31
CA SER A 168 -17.06 14.85 -2.00
C SER A 168 -18.53 14.44 -2.19
N GLY A 169 -19.47 15.20 -1.62
CA GLY A 169 -20.87 15.13 -2.00
C GLY A 169 -21.05 15.56 -3.47
N ALA A 170 -22.15 15.12 -4.10
CA ALA A 170 -22.41 15.44 -5.52
C ALA A 170 -22.67 16.94 -5.74
N ASP A 171 -23.37 17.57 -4.78
CA ASP A 171 -23.86 18.94 -4.89
C ASP A 171 -23.15 19.92 -3.93
N SER A 172 -22.11 19.44 -3.23
CA SER A 172 -21.34 20.26 -2.29
C SER A 172 -20.26 21.06 -2.99
N ALA A 173 -19.90 22.22 -2.43
CA ALA A 173 -18.67 22.90 -2.81
C ALA A 173 -17.50 21.91 -2.66
N LEU A 174 -16.61 21.89 -3.66
CA LEU A 174 -15.50 20.96 -3.66
C LEU A 174 -14.54 21.24 -2.49
N PRO A 175 -14.50 20.37 -1.45
CA PRO A 175 -13.54 20.53 -0.39
C PRO A 175 -12.14 20.22 -0.94
N GLY A 176 -11.12 20.91 -0.44
CA GLY A 176 -9.73 20.70 -0.83
C GLY A 176 -8.80 20.69 0.37
N PRO A 177 -7.59 20.14 0.21
CA PRO A 177 -6.54 20.24 1.22
C PRO A 177 -6.09 21.69 1.42
N SER A 178 -5.41 21.97 2.54
CA SER A 178 -4.96 23.32 2.89
C SER A 178 -3.68 23.77 2.15
N PHE A 179 -3.05 22.88 1.40
CA PHE A 179 -1.83 23.17 0.62
C PHE A 179 -2.13 23.35 -0.87
N ALA A 180 -1.18 23.93 -1.62
CA ALA A 180 -1.31 24.18 -3.04
C ALA A 180 -1.36 22.85 -3.84
N ILE A 181 -2.46 22.64 -4.56
CA ILE A 181 -2.66 21.45 -5.40
C ILE A 181 -2.77 21.81 -6.88
N SER A 182 -2.58 20.81 -7.74
CA SER A 182 -2.98 20.86 -9.15
C SER A 182 -4.49 21.07 -9.28
N GLU A 183 -4.96 21.33 -10.48
CA GLU A 183 -6.41 21.35 -10.75
C GLU A 183 -7.01 19.98 -10.41
N PRO A 184 -8.00 19.90 -9.49
CA PRO A 184 -8.64 18.65 -9.11
C PRO A 184 -9.36 18.02 -10.30
N ARG A 185 -9.18 16.70 -10.49
CA ARG A 185 -9.86 15.93 -11.53
C ARG A 185 -10.88 15.00 -10.92
N CYS A 186 -12.11 15.03 -11.42
CA CYS A 186 -13.10 14.03 -11.09
C CYS A 186 -12.78 12.73 -11.84
N LEU A 187 -12.52 11.65 -11.10
CA LEU A 187 -12.21 10.33 -11.65
C LEU A 187 -13.46 9.48 -11.86
N ALA A 188 -14.42 9.58 -10.96
CA ALA A 188 -15.66 8.81 -11.00
C ALA A 188 -16.78 9.49 -10.21
N ARG A 189 -18.03 9.19 -10.59
CA ARG A 189 -19.24 9.43 -9.79
C ARG A 189 -19.71 8.08 -9.27
N LEU A 190 -19.90 7.98 -7.97
CA LEU A 190 -20.29 6.76 -7.28
C LEU A 190 -21.75 6.88 -6.84
N ASP A 191 -22.59 6.01 -7.35
CA ASP A 191 -23.94 5.82 -6.82
C ASP A 191 -23.87 4.96 -5.57
N TYR A 192 -24.60 5.35 -4.52
CA TYR A 192 -24.71 4.59 -3.28
C TYR A 192 -26.12 4.03 -3.12
N LEU A 193 -26.20 2.80 -2.66
CA LEU A 193 -27.48 2.14 -2.37
C LEU A 193 -27.31 1.21 -1.15
N PRO A 194 -28.42 0.89 -0.48
CA PRO A 194 -28.41 -0.08 0.59
C PRO A 194 -27.96 -1.44 0.08
N HIS A 195 -27.14 -2.15 0.88
CA HIS A 195 -26.68 -3.49 0.58
C HIS A 195 -26.95 -4.43 1.73
N ILE A 196 -27.22 -5.70 1.38
CA ILE A 196 -27.42 -6.81 2.31
C ILE A 196 -26.57 -8.01 1.86
N ALA A 197 -26.20 -8.89 2.79
CA ALA A 197 -25.55 -10.15 2.44
C ALA A 197 -26.51 -11.08 1.68
N LYS A 198 -26.05 -11.64 0.57
CA LYS A 198 -26.81 -12.53 -0.32
C LYS A 198 -27.46 -13.72 0.41
N ARG A 199 -26.79 -14.25 1.43
CA ARG A 199 -27.32 -15.38 2.23
C ARG A 199 -28.59 -15.02 2.98
N TYR A 200 -28.73 -13.78 3.43
CA TYR A 200 -29.89 -13.32 4.17
C TYR A 200 -31.08 -12.97 3.28
N SER A 201 -30.82 -12.54 2.04
CA SER A 201 -31.87 -12.31 1.05
C SER A 201 -32.57 -13.58 0.57
N ARG A 202 -32.05 -14.78 0.94
CA ARG A 202 -32.68 -16.08 0.62
C ARG A 202 -33.56 -16.61 1.77
N VAL A 203 -33.28 -16.17 2.99
CA VAL A 203 -33.94 -16.68 4.22
C VAL A 203 -35.09 -15.75 4.64
N ALA A 204 -34.90 -14.45 4.52
CA ALA A 204 -35.93 -13.44 4.66
C ALA A 204 -36.33 -12.94 3.29
N SER A 205 -37.59 -12.52 3.11
CA SER A 205 -37.98 -11.80 1.91
C SER A 205 -37.07 -10.61 1.71
N ARG A 206 -36.58 -10.44 0.49
CA ARG A 206 -35.78 -9.25 0.13
C ARG A 206 -36.62 -8.02 0.44
N PRO A 207 -36.12 -7.02 1.17
CA PRO A 207 -36.90 -5.81 1.43
C PRO A 207 -37.12 -5.06 0.10
N ASP A 208 -38.36 -4.86 -0.23
CA ASP A 208 -38.83 -4.13 -1.44
C ASP A 208 -39.37 -2.75 -1.10
N SER A 209 -39.54 -2.45 0.19
CA SER A 209 -40.01 -1.17 0.71
C SER A 209 -39.21 -0.71 1.94
N LEU A 210 -39.36 0.57 2.29
CA LEU A 210 -38.73 1.12 3.50
C LEU A 210 -39.31 0.49 4.78
N ASP A 211 -40.60 0.07 4.76
CA ASP A 211 -41.24 -0.58 5.90
C ASP A 211 -40.65 -1.96 6.18
N ASP A 212 -40.26 -2.69 5.14
CA ASP A 212 -39.60 -4.02 5.28
C ASP A 212 -38.25 -3.92 5.97
N LEU A 213 -37.63 -2.74 5.93
CA LEU A 213 -36.36 -2.53 6.63
C LEU A 213 -36.52 -2.61 8.15
N ALA A 214 -37.75 -2.56 8.68
CA ALA A 214 -37.99 -2.64 10.12
C ALA A 214 -37.42 -3.92 10.75
N ASP A 215 -37.42 -5.02 10.02
CA ASP A 215 -36.95 -6.32 10.47
C ASP A 215 -35.42 -6.49 10.44
N PHE A 216 -34.70 -5.49 9.89
CA PHE A 216 -33.25 -5.56 9.73
C PHE A 216 -32.52 -4.56 10.63
N LEU A 217 -31.31 -4.91 11.04
CA LEU A 217 -30.37 -3.96 11.64
C LEU A 217 -29.85 -3.01 10.56
N LEU A 218 -29.82 -1.71 10.85
CA LEU A 218 -29.20 -0.71 9.99
C LEU A 218 -27.79 -0.40 10.49
N VAL A 219 -26.82 -0.41 9.57
CA VAL A 219 -25.43 -0.06 9.86
C VAL A 219 -25.11 1.23 9.15
N GLN A 220 -24.61 2.21 9.90
CA GLN A 220 -24.24 3.51 9.38
C GLN A 220 -22.77 3.79 9.63
N TRP A 221 -22.05 4.13 8.59
CA TRP A 221 -20.71 4.70 8.73
C TRP A 221 -20.85 6.15 9.21
N GLN A 222 -20.20 6.49 10.31
CA GLN A 222 -20.37 7.79 10.98
C GLN A 222 -20.04 8.98 10.06
N HIS A 223 -19.06 8.80 9.16
CA HIS A 223 -18.68 9.85 8.20
C HIS A 223 -19.72 10.13 7.12
N ASP A 224 -20.67 9.24 6.90
CA ASP A 224 -21.75 9.42 5.93
C ASP A 224 -22.88 10.31 6.46
N ARG A 225 -22.95 10.56 7.76
CA ARG A 225 -24.01 11.40 8.37
C ARG A 225 -24.01 12.85 7.89
N GLN A 226 -22.85 13.36 7.48
CA GLN A 226 -22.68 14.75 7.06
C GLN A 226 -22.84 14.93 5.54
N ILE A 227 -23.13 13.87 4.80
CA ILE A 227 -23.26 13.90 3.34
C ILE A 227 -24.68 14.26 2.97
N ASP A 228 -24.87 15.44 2.36
CA ASP A 228 -26.21 15.94 1.99
C ASP A 228 -26.96 15.01 1.04
N SER A 229 -26.28 14.41 0.07
CA SER A 229 -26.90 13.46 -0.86
C SER A 229 -27.39 12.18 -0.16
N PHE A 230 -26.94 11.89 1.07
CA PHE A 230 -27.38 10.73 1.87
C PHE A 230 -28.50 11.05 2.85
N ARG A 231 -29.13 12.24 2.73
CA ARG A 231 -30.18 12.70 3.65
C ARG A 231 -31.31 11.67 3.81
N ALA A 232 -31.75 11.04 2.71
CA ALA A 232 -32.81 10.04 2.77
C ALA A 232 -32.46 8.86 3.67
N TRP A 233 -31.25 8.31 3.52
CA TRP A 233 -30.71 7.25 4.36
C TRP A 233 -30.51 7.72 5.81
N ASN A 234 -29.91 8.88 5.99
CA ASN A 234 -29.61 9.43 7.32
C ASN A 234 -30.91 9.67 8.11
N THR A 235 -31.96 10.21 7.46
CA THR A 235 -33.26 10.41 8.08
C THR A 235 -33.88 9.08 8.52
N LEU A 236 -33.84 8.05 7.69
CA LEU A 236 -34.33 6.72 8.04
C LEU A 236 -33.61 6.17 9.28
N VAL A 237 -32.28 6.29 9.33
CA VAL A 237 -31.47 5.82 10.46
C VAL A 237 -31.79 6.61 11.74
N ASP A 238 -31.88 7.93 11.65
CA ASP A 238 -32.15 8.81 12.81
C ASP A 238 -33.56 8.65 13.39
N GLN A 239 -34.53 8.24 12.58
CA GLN A 239 -35.90 7.96 13.02
C GLN A 239 -36.07 6.64 13.77
N ARG A 240 -35.08 5.78 13.69
CA ARG A 240 -35.11 4.48 14.38
C ARG A 240 -34.78 4.60 15.85
N LEU A 241 -35.63 4.03 16.70
CA LEU A 241 -35.43 3.96 18.15
C LEU A 241 -34.47 2.80 18.55
N ALA A 242 -34.37 1.78 17.72
CA ALA A 242 -33.54 0.59 17.96
C ALA A 242 -33.11 -0.06 16.64
N GLY A 243 -32.18 -1.01 16.70
CA GLY A 243 -31.71 -1.74 15.53
C GLY A 243 -30.77 -0.93 14.62
N VAL A 244 -30.05 0.04 15.19
CA VAL A 244 -29.05 0.85 14.50
C VAL A 244 -27.68 0.64 15.13
N VAL A 245 -26.67 0.43 14.29
CA VAL A 245 -25.25 0.38 14.68
C VAL A 245 -24.49 1.47 13.93
N GLN A 246 -23.87 2.38 14.66
CA GLN A 246 -23.02 3.43 14.11
C GLN A 246 -21.55 3.06 14.29
N LEU A 247 -20.78 3.15 13.22
CA LEU A 247 -19.39 2.70 13.17
C LEU A 247 -18.48 3.78 12.59
N HIS A 248 -17.23 3.81 13.09
CA HIS A 248 -16.16 4.67 12.59
C HIS A 248 -15.20 3.93 11.64
N SER A 249 -15.24 2.60 11.58
CA SER A 249 -14.43 1.78 10.70
C SER A 249 -15.24 1.31 9.51
N TYR A 250 -14.77 1.60 8.31
CA TYR A 250 -15.38 1.13 7.06
C TYR A 250 -15.30 -0.40 6.93
N GLU A 251 -14.16 -0.98 7.28
CA GLU A 251 -13.95 -2.43 7.22
C GLU A 251 -14.91 -3.18 8.15
N LEU A 252 -15.09 -2.69 9.39
CA LEU A 252 -16.03 -3.29 10.33
C LEU A 252 -17.48 -3.19 9.84
N MET A 253 -17.84 -2.07 9.19
CA MET A 253 -19.16 -1.92 8.56
C MET A 253 -19.37 -2.98 7.47
N LEU A 254 -18.40 -3.18 6.59
CA LEU A 254 -18.45 -4.21 5.56
C LEU A 254 -18.60 -5.60 6.16
N GLU A 255 -17.84 -5.91 7.21
CA GLU A 255 -17.90 -7.22 7.87
C GLU A 255 -19.26 -7.46 8.52
N MET A 256 -19.86 -6.46 9.17
CA MET A 256 -21.21 -6.57 9.72
C MET A 256 -22.24 -6.84 8.63
N ILE A 257 -22.18 -6.15 7.50
CA ILE A 257 -23.11 -6.39 6.37
C ILE A 257 -22.89 -7.78 5.78
N ARG A 258 -21.66 -8.26 5.69
CA ARG A 258 -21.33 -9.61 5.19
C ARG A 258 -21.78 -10.74 6.12
N CYS A 259 -21.65 -10.52 7.41
CA CYS A 259 -21.77 -11.60 8.41
C CYS A 259 -23.11 -11.66 9.13
N SER A 260 -23.96 -10.63 9.02
CA SER A 260 -25.23 -10.55 9.74
C SER A 260 -26.39 -10.03 8.89
N ALA A 261 -27.62 -10.08 9.43
CA ALA A 261 -28.81 -9.50 8.79
C ALA A 261 -28.80 -7.98 8.94
N CYS A 262 -27.72 -7.34 8.53
CA CYS A 262 -27.55 -5.90 8.55
C CYS A 262 -27.66 -5.33 7.13
N ILE A 263 -28.22 -4.14 7.05
CA ILE A 263 -28.28 -3.34 5.82
C ILE A 263 -27.45 -2.08 6.05
N GLY A 264 -26.55 -1.78 5.13
CA GLY A 264 -25.73 -0.58 5.16
C GLY A 264 -25.65 0.07 3.79
N LEU A 265 -25.38 1.38 3.77
CA LEU A 265 -25.20 2.15 2.54
C LEU A 265 -23.79 1.96 2.00
N LEU A 266 -23.67 1.40 0.79
CA LEU A 266 -22.39 1.13 0.11
C LEU A 266 -22.45 1.62 -1.35
N PRO A 267 -21.27 1.87 -1.98
CA PRO A 267 -21.22 2.15 -3.40
C PRO A 267 -21.84 1.03 -4.24
N GLY A 268 -22.52 1.39 -5.32
CA GLY A 268 -23.23 0.44 -6.19
C GLY A 268 -22.32 -0.63 -6.81
N TYR A 269 -21.05 -0.33 -7.00
CA TYR A 269 -20.08 -1.30 -7.52
C TYR A 269 -19.79 -2.45 -6.53
N MET A 270 -20.17 -2.33 -5.26
CA MET A 270 -19.86 -3.34 -4.24
C MET A 270 -20.38 -4.72 -4.59
N SER A 271 -21.52 -4.84 -5.25
CA SER A 271 -22.05 -6.13 -5.73
C SER A 271 -21.16 -6.81 -6.79
N ARG A 272 -20.32 -6.04 -7.50
CA ARG A 272 -19.32 -6.54 -8.46
C ARG A 272 -18.00 -6.87 -7.77
N PHE A 273 -17.61 -6.05 -6.80
CA PHE A 273 -16.40 -6.23 -6.02
C PHE A 273 -16.52 -7.43 -5.06
N ASP A 274 -17.67 -7.54 -4.37
CA ASP A 274 -17.98 -8.60 -3.42
C ASP A 274 -19.29 -9.32 -3.80
N ARG A 275 -19.14 -10.53 -4.34
CA ARG A 275 -20.28 -11.36 -4.78
C ARG A 275 -21.16 -11.87 -3.65
N SER A 276 -20.75 -11.70 -2.39
CA SER A 276 -21.55 -12.03 -1.22
C SER A 276 -22.61 -10.97 -0.89
N LEU A 277 -22.49 -9.78 -1.49
CA LEU A 277 -23.40 -8.65 -1.28
C LEU A 277 -24.39 -8.48 -2.44
N ILE A 278 -25.57 -7.99 -2.11
CA ILE A 278 -26.61 -7.60 -3.07
C ILE A 278 -27.04 -6.17 -2.75
N GLY A 279 -27.09 -5.32 -3.77
CA GLY A 279 -27.67 -3.99 -3.68
C GLY A 279 -29.20 -4.02 -3.74
N LEU A 280 -29.82 -3.03 -3.10
CA LEU A 280 -31.26 -2.80 -3.03
C LEU A 280 -31.59 -1.45 -3.69
N PRO A 281 -31.62 -1.37 -5.03
CA PRO A 281 -31.67 -0.09 -5.75
C PRO A 281 -33.03 0.63 -5.67
N GLU A 282 -34.12 -0.10 -5.39
CA GLU A 282 -35.51 0.40 -5.49
C GLU A 282 -36.04 1.02 -4.19
N LEU A 283 -35.22 1.04 -3.12
CA LEU A 283 -35.67 1.52 -1.80
C LEU A 283 -35.73 3.05 -1.67
N PHE A 284 -35.03 3.78 -2.52
CA PHE A 284 -34.98 5.24 -2.46
C PHE A 284 -35.15 5.85 -3.86
N ASP A 285 -36.05 6.84 -3.97
CA ASP A 285 -36.32 7.53 -5.24
C ASP A 285 -35.21 8.50 -5.66
N LEU A 286 -34.49 9.05 -4.69
CA LEU A 286 -33.44 10.03 -4.94
C LEU A 286 -32.07 9.35 -4.99
N PRO A 287 -31.23 9.72 -5.96
CA PRO A 287 -29.88 9.17 -6.06
C PRO A 287 -29.01 9.66 -4.91
N MET A 288 -28.35 8.74 -4.24
CA MET A 288 -27.33 9.03 -3.24
C MET A 288 -25.97 8.92 -3.90
N GLN A 289 -25.26 10.05 -4.05
CA GLN A 289 -24.06 10.10 -4.88
C GLN A 289 -22.88 10.78 -4.19
N ARG A 290 -21.69 10.32 -4.52
CA ARG A 290 -20.41 10.98 -4.20
C ARG A 290 -19.52 11.03 -5.43
N GLN A 291 -18.59 11.96 -5.42
CA GLN A 291 -17.58 12.11 -6.49
C GLN A 291 -16.21 11.81 -5.95
N VAL A 292 -15.41 11.09 -6.75
CA VAL A 292 -14.01 10.79 -6.44
C VAL A 292 -13.13 11.82 -7.13
N TRP A 293 -12.31 12.50 -6.35
CA TRP A 293 -11.42 13.55 -6.83
C TRP A 293 -9.96 13.18 -6.61
N LEU A 294 -9.13 13.52 -7.58
CA LEU A 294 -7.67 13.37 -7.53
C LEU A 294 -7.01 14.73 -7.73
N ALA A 295 -6.06 15.05 -6.87
CA ALA A 295 -5.13 16.16 -7.06
C ALA A 295 -3.72 15.79 -6.59
N VAL A 296 -2.74 16.54 -7.08
CA VAL A 296 -1.32 16.40 -6.77
C VAL A 296 -0.83 17.67 -6.10
N ASN A 297 0.05 17.56 -5.14
CA ASN A 297 0.74 18.70 -4.55
C ASN A 297 1.61 19.35 -5.63
N ARG A 298 1.48 20.66 -5.84
CA ARG A 298 2.23 21.38 -6.89
C ARG A 298 3.74 21.27 -6.75
N HIS A 299 4.24 21.12 -5.53
CA HIS A 299 5.68 20.96 -5.29
C HIS A 299 6.19 19.56 -5.66
N SER A 300 5.30 18.58 -5.75
CA SER A 300 5.64 17.17 -6.02
C SER A 300 5.30 16.73 -7.46
N GLU A 301 4.69 17.58 -8.30
CA GLU A 301 4.26 17.23 -9.67
C GLU A 301 5.40 16.74 -10.57
N ALA A 302 6.62 17.26 -10.37
CA ALA A 302 7.79 16.90 -11.15
C ALA A 302 8.41 15.55 -10.72
N ASP A 303 8.02 15.00 -9.55
CA ASP A 303 8.57 13.76 -9.04
C ASP A 303 8.09 12.55 -9.86
N ALA A 304 9.05 11.74 -10.32
CA ALA A 304 8.77 10.57 -11.14
C ALA A 304 7.97 9.51 -10.39
N GLN A 305 8.16 9.38 -9.08
CA GLN A 305 7.44 8.41 -8.26
C GLN A 305 6.00 8.87 -8.00
N VAL A 306 5.78 10.17 -7.80
CA VAL A 306 4.45 10.77 -7.71
C VAL A 306 3.68 10.55 -9.01
N ARG A 307 4.29 10.82 -10.16
CA ARG A 307 3.67 10.57 -11.48
C ARG A 307 3.29 9.10 -11.66
N MET A 308 4.15 8.17 -11.25
CA MET A 308 3.87 6.74 -11.34
C MET A 308 2.65 6.33 -10.49
N ILE A 309 2.49 6.89 -9.28
CA ILE A 309 1.30 6.67 -8.44
C ILE A 309 0.05 7.25 -9.10
N VAL A 310 0.14 8.45 -9.66
CA VAL A 310 -0.96 9.10 -10.39
C VAL A 310 -1.37 8.30 -11.63
N GLU A 311 -0.40 7.76 -12.39
CA GLU A 311 -0.65 6.88 -13.53
C GLU A 311 -1.34 5.58 -13.11
N LEU A 312 -0.90 4.97 -12.00
CA LEU A 312 -1.57 3.81 -11.42
C LEU A 312 -3.03 4.12 -11.10
N ILE A 313 -3.28 5.21 -10.36
CA ILE A 313 -4.64 5.60 -9.97
C ILE A 313 -5.52 5.80 -11.21
N ASN A 314 -5.05 6.56 -12.19
CA ASN A 314 -5.80 6.79 -13.44
C ASN A 314 -6.07 5.48 -14.19
N GLY A 315 -5.07 4.62 -14.31
CA GLY A 315 -5.19 3.30 -14.93
C GLY A 315 -6.25 2.45 -14.23
N THR A 316 -6.19 2.38 -12.91
CA THR A 316 -7.14 1.65 -12.07
C THR A 316 -8.59 2.12 -12.29
N PHE A 317 -8.83 3.43 -12.30
CA PHE A 317 -10.17 3.99 -12.52
C PHE A 317 -10.65 3.79 -13.95
N ASN A 318 -9.77 3.91 -14.94
CA ASN A 318 -10.10 3.67 -16.34
C ASN A 318 -10.44 2.19 -16.61
N GLU A 319 -9.67 1.25 -16.05
CA GLU A 319 -9.93 -0.19 -16.18
C GLU A 319 -11.26 -0.60 -15.55
N ARG A 320 -11.70 0.12 -14.50
CA ARG A 320 -12.94 -0.16 -13.76
C ARG A 320 -14.05 0.83 -14.09
N ARG A 321 -13.95 1.55 -15.19
CA ARG A 321 -14.92 2.58 -15.60
C ARG A 321 -16.36 2.07 -15.60
N GLU A 322 -16.57 0.84 -16.08
CA GLU A 322 -17.89 0.18 -16.10
C GLU A 322 -18.48 -0.07 -14.68
N TRP A 323 -17.68 0.02 -13.64
CA TRP A 323 -18.17 -0.11 -12.27
C TRP A 323 -18.90 1.14 -11.80
N PHE A 324 -18.59 2.27 -12.39
CA PHE A 324 -19.07 3.61 -12.00
C PHE A 324 -20.12 4.17 -12.95
N GLU A 325 -20.24 3.58 -14.14
CA GLU A 325 -21.27 3.92 -15.13
C GLU A 325 -22.48 3.00 -14.91
N ARG A 326 -23.69 3.59 -14.88
CA ARG A 326 -24.96 2.85 -14.81
C ARG A 326 -25.29 2.25 -16.16
#